data_a52dbb7dac0847b6842689cc5cd17e92
#
_entry.id   a52dbb7dac0847b6842689cc5cd17e92
#
_cell.length_a   1.000
_cell.length_b   1.000
_cell.length_c   1.000
_cell.angle_alpha   90.00
_cell.angle_beta   90.00
_cell.angle_gamma   90.00
#
_symmetry.space_group_name_H-M   'P 1'
#
loop_
_entity.id
_entity.type
_entity.pdbx_description
1 polymer ?
#
loop_
_entity_poly.entity_id
_entity_poly.type
_entity_poly.pdbx_seq_one_letter_code
_entity_poly.pdbx_strand_id
1 'polypeptide(L)'
;GRTWYPSVKTLKGQQTPNPGAIVPGKTAKDYDDVKDFLRPNLVVFTQCKNVLLEGVTFQNSAAWALHPLMCENLTIRNVYVKNPDYAHNGDGLDIESCKNVLVEGSVFDVGDDGICIKSGKDKAGRERDMPTENVIIRNNVVYKGHGGVVIGSEMSGGAKNIFVSDCTFLGTDKGIRFKTTRGRG
;
A
#
# COMPACT_ATOMS: atom_id res chain seq x y z
N GLY A 1 4.42 -9.60 13.11
CA GLY A 1 5.78 -9.35 13.31
C GLY A 1 6.79 -10.26 12.63
N ARG A 2 7.77 -10.74 13.38
CA ARG A 2 8.91 -11.51 12.82
C ARG A 2 8.52 -12.75 12.02
N THR A 3 7.41 -13.36 12.33
CA THR A 3 6.89 -14.54 11.61
C THR A 3 6.66 -14.27 10.11
N TRP A 4 6.34 -13.04 9.75
CA TRP A 4 5.98 -12.65 8.40
C TRP A 4 7.11 -12.03 7.61
N TYR A 5 8.18 -11.57 8.27
CA TYR A 5 9.31 -10.99 7.57
C TYR A 5 10.30 -12.08 7.20
N PRO A 6 10.60 -12.26 5.93
CA PRO A 6 11.60 -13.23 5.51
C PRO A 6 12.94 -12.87 6.13
N SER A 7 13.60 -13.85 6.75
CA SER A 7 14.93 -13.69 7.33
C SER A 7 16.00 -13.41 6.28
N VAL A 8 15.66 -13.56 5.02
CA VAL A 8 16.56 -13.38 3.88
C VAL A 8 15.75 -12.71 2.76
N LYS A 9 16.35 -11.75 2.07
CA LYS A 9 15.84 -11.22 0.78
C LYS A 9 15.82 -12.30 -0.32
N THR A 10 15.70 -13.54 0.07
CA THR A 10 15.89 -14.74 -0.70
C THR A 10 14.85 -14.95 -1.77
N LEU A 11 13.76 -14.25 -1.70
CA LEU A 11 12.66 -14.49 -2.61
C LEU A 11 12.65 -13.53 -3.80
N LYS A 12 13.59 -12.59 -3.86
CA LYS A 12 13.83 -11.86 -5.10
C LYS A 12 14.38 -12.82 -6.15
N GLY A 13 13.50 -13.29 -7.02
CA GLY A 13 13.85 -14.18 -8.13
C GLY A 13 13.30 -15.59 -8.03
N GLN A 14 12.73 -16.01 -6.94
CA GLN A 14 12.00 -17.27 -6.91
C GLN A 14 10.64 -17.08 -7.61
N GLN A 15 10.50 -17.68 -8.77
CA GLN A 15 9.19 -17.79 -9.43
C GLN A 15 8.40 -18.89 -8.71
N THR A 16 7.58 -18.49 -7.76
CA THR A 16 6.62 -19.40 -7.16
C THR A 16 5.35 -19.44 -7.99
N PRO A 17 4.69 -20.59 -8.10
CA PRO A 17 3.33 -20.66 -8.62
C PRO A 17 2.44 -19.69 -7.86
N ASN A 18 1.38 -19.18 -8.50
CA ASN A 18 0.46 -18.21 -7.89
C ASN A 18 0.04 -18.65 -6.47
N PRO A 19 0.55 -18.00 -5.40
CA PRO A 19 0.31 -18.45 -4.04
C PRO A 19 -1.12 -18.18 -3.56
N GLY A 20 -1.87 -17.36 -4.29
CA GLY A 20 -3.27 -17.04 -3.98
C GLY A 20 -4.28 -18.11 -4.39
N ALA A 21 -3.83 -19.16 -5.06
CA ALA A 21 -4.73 -20.26 -5.45
C ALA A 21 -4.93 -21.21 -4.27
N ILE A 22 -6.09 -21.12 -3.60
CA ILE A 22 -6.50 -22.12 -2.61
C ILE A 22 -6.86 -23.39 -3.35
N VAL A 23 -6.11 -24.46 -3.12
CA VAL A 23 -6.38 -25.77 -3.71
C VAL A 23 -7.17 -26.61 -2.72
N PRO A 24 -8.33 -27.14 -3.10
CA PRO A 24 -9.11 -28.05 -2.22
C PRO A 24 -8.25 -29.20 -1.69
N GLY A 25 -8.39 -29.51 -0.39
CA GLY A 25 -7.66 -30.59 0.27
C GLY A 25 -6.26 -30.24 0.77
N LYS A 26 -5.76 -29.03 0.54
CA LYS A 26 -4.51 -28.55 1.12
C LYS A 26 -4.69 -27.94 2.51
N THR A 27 -3.70 -28.11 3.36
CA THR A 27 -3.63 -27.56 4.72
C THR A 27 -2.67 -26.37 4.78
N ALA A 28 -2.64 -25.64 5.88
CA ALA A 28 -1.71 -24.51 6.08
C ALA A 28 -0.23 -24.93 5.89
N LYS A 29 0.14 -26.16 6.22
CA LYS A 29 1.50 -26.70 6.06
C LYS A 29 1.93 -26.77 4.60
N ASP A 30 0.98 -27.00 3.70
CA ASP A 30 1.27 -27.11 2.26
C ASP A 30 1.67 -25.74 1.64
N TYR A 31 1.55 -24.67 2.41
CA TYR A 31 1.89 -23.30 2.00
C TYR A 31 3.10 -22.74 2.74
N ASP A 32 3.80 -23.52 3.58
CA ASP A 32 4.94 -23.03 4.35
C ASP A 32 6.05 -22.42 3.47
N ASP A 33 6.29 -22.98 2.30
CA ASP A 33 7.30 -22.49 1.35
C ASP A 33 6.90 -21.18 0.68
N VAL A 34 5.61 -20.85 0.66
CA VAL A 34 5.07 -19.65 -0.01
C VAL A 34 4.43 -18.66 0.97
N LYS A 35 4.53 -18.89 2.27
CA LYS A 35 3.90 -18.05 3.30
C LYS A 35 4.27 -16.57 3.21
N ASP A 36 5.47 -16.25 2.74
CA ASP A 36 5.91 -14.87 2.58
C ASP A 36 5.10 -14.11 1.52
N PHE A 37 4.47 -14.83 0.59
CA PHE A 37 3.57 -14.26 -0.43
C PHE A 37 2.12 -14.18 0.05
N LEU A 38 1.80 -14.86 1.15
CA LEU A 38 0.47 -14.89 1.76
C LEU A 38 0.32 -13.92 2.93
N ARG A 39 1.27 -12.99 3.06
CA ARG A 39 1.28 -12.01 4.15
C ARG A 39 0.04 -11.11 4.10
N PRO A 40 -0.73 -11.00 5.20
CA PRO A 40 -1.90 -10.13 5.22
C PRO A 40 -1.50 -8.66 5.34
N ASN A 41 -2.31 -7.78 4.77
CA ASN A 41 -2.30 -6.37 5.12
C ASN A 41 -2.82 -6.19 6.56
N LEU A 42 -2.35 -5.15 7.27
CA LEU A 42 -2.75 -4.95 8.66
C LEU A 42 -4.22 -4.55 8.77
N VAL A 43 -4.64 -3.60 7.96
CA VAL A 43 -6.02 -3.10 7.92
C VAL A 43 -6.47 -2.95 6.48
N VAL A 44 -7.60 -3.54 6.14
CA VAL A 44 -8.24 -3.41 4.83
C VAL A 44 -9.67 -2.91 5.01
N PHE A 45 -10.02 -1.85 4.28
CA PHE A 45 -11.40 -1.38 4.15
C PHE A 45 -11.84 -1.58 2.71
N THR A 46 -12.93 -2.28 2.50
CA THR A 46 -13.42 -2.52 1.13
C THR A 46 -14.81 -1.93 0.96
N GLN A 47 -14.97 -1.08 -0.07
CA GLN A 47 -16.25 -0.49 -0.43
C GLN A 47 -16.93 0.29 0.72
N CYS A 48 -16.12 0.88 1.61
CA CYS A 48 -16.64 1.68 2.71
C CYS A 48 -16.87 3.14 2.29
N LYS A 49 -17.84 3.78 2.93
CA LYS A 49 -18.11 5.22 2.76
C LYS A 49 -18.00 5.96 4.09
N ASN A 50 -17.53 7.23 4.00
CA ASN A 50 -17.42 8.11 5.16
C ASN A 50 -16.53 7.52 6.26
N VAL A 51 -15.30 7.14 5.90
CA VAL A 51 -14.32 6.53 6.81
C VAL A 51 -13.45 7.60 7.43
N LEU A 52 -13.29 7.57 8.73
CA LEU A 52 -12.34 8.40 9.48
C LEU A 52 -11.35 7.51 10.24
N LEU A 53 -10.06 7.70 9.95
CA LEU A 53 -8.96 7.20 10.79
C LEU A 53 -8.26 8.39 11.41
N GLU A 54 -8.30 8.50 12.73
CA GLU A 54 -7.74 9.65 13.44
C GLU A 54 -7.03 9.26 14.72
N GLY A 55 -5.82 9.81 14.92
CA GLY A 55 -5.09 9.72 16.18
C GLY A 55 -4.65 8.31 16.58
N VAL A 56 -4.54 7.39 15.62
CA VAL A 56 -4.23 5.97 15.88
C VAL A 56 -2.84 5.61 15.37
N THR A 57 -2.16 4.73 16.10
CA THR A 57 -0.88 4.15 15.67
C THR A 57 -1.10 2.75 15.10
N PHE A 58 -0.59 2.54 13.87
CA PHE A 58 -0.55 1.24 13.19
C PHE A 58 0.89 0.80 13.05
N GLN A 59 1.21 -0.44 13.42
CA GLN A 59 2.61 -0.86 13.37
C GLN A 59 2.79 -2.36 13.13
N ASN A 60 3.99 -2.70 12.59
CA ASN A 60 4.41 -4.08 12.40
C ASN A 60 3.48 -4.89 11.51
N SER A 61 3.04 -4.30 10.40
CA SER A 61 2.28 -5.01 9.38
C SER A 61 3.11 -6.13 8.75
N ALA A 62 2.46 -7.18 8.35
CA ALA A 62 3.11 -8.26 7.59
C ALA A 62 3.35 -7.89 6.13
N ALA A 63 2.52 -7.02 5.57
CA ALA A 63 2.61 -6.44 4.23
C ALA A 63 2.17 -4.98 4.30
N TRP A 64 1.37 -4.46 3.38
CA TRP A 64 0.83 -3.10 3.44
C TRP A 64 0.11 -2.83 4.76
N ALA A 65 0.36 -1.68 5.36
CA ALA A 65 -0.25 -1.39 6.66
C ALA A 65 -1.72 -0.99 6.51
N LEU A 66 -2.02 0.05 5.76
CA LEU A 66 -3.38 0.54 5.54
C LEU A 66 -3.75 0.40 4.07
N HIS A 67 -4.82 -0.32 3.78
CA HIS A 67 -5.28 -0.56 2.41
C HIS A 67 -6.78 -0.29 2.26
N PRO A 68 -7.18 0.97 2.10
CA PRO A 68 -8.53 1.30 1.63
C PRO A 68 -8.68 0.91 0.15
N LEU A 69 -9.71 0.12 -0.13
CA LEU A 69 -10.02 -0.41 -1.45
C LEU A 69 -11.45 -0.04 -1.85
N MET A 70 -11.59 0.69 -2.96
CA MET A 70 -12.90 1.13 -3.50
C MET A 70 -13.74 1.91 -2.47
N CYS A 71 -13.08 2.72 -1.63
CA CYS A 71 -13.73 3.53 -0.61
C CYS A 71 -14.06 4.94 -1.12
N GLU A 72 -15.04 5.59 -0.49
CA GLU A 72 -15.46 6.95 -0.82
C GLU A 72 -15.56 7.82 0.45
N ASN A 73 -15.11 9.08 0.34
CA ASN A 73 -15.08 10.05 1.44
C ASN A 73 -14.22 9.53 2.62
N LEU A 74 -12.95 9.36 2.37
CA LEU A 74 -11.98 8.84 3.34
C LEU A 74 -11.14 9.98 3.91
N THR A 75 -11.08 10.07 5.22
CA THR A 75 -10.17 10.97 5.94
C THR A 75 -9.22 10.17 6.82
N ILE A 76 -7.92 10.38 6.60
CA ILE A 76 -6.84 9.82 7.40
C ILE A 76 -6.04 11.00 7.95
N ARG A 77 -6.10 11.21 9.26
CA ARG A 77 -5.41 12.34 9.88
C ARG A 77 -4.79 12.02 11.23
N ASN A 78 -3.65 12.65 11.49
CA ASN A 78 -2.95 12.48 12.76
C ASN A 78 -2.69 11.00 13.11
N VAL A 79 -2.46 10.15 12.11
CA VAL A 79 -2.09 8.75 12.32
C VAL A 79 -0.58 8.59 12.30
N TYR A 80 -0.08 7.58 12.99
CA TYR A 80 1.31 7.16 12.94
C TYR A 80 1.39 5.72 12.41
N VAL A 81 2.03 5.54 11.27
CA VAL A 81 2.25 4.22 10.68
C VAL A 81 3.73 3.87 10.77
N LYS A 82 4.05 2.74 11.39
CA LYS A 82 5.43 2.30 11.56
C LYS A 82 5.63 0.84 11.16
N ASN A 83 6.46 0.62 10.15
CA ASN A 83 6.95 -0.70 9.77
C ASN A 83 8.49 -0.74 9.85
N PRO A 84 9.10 -1.87 10.19
CA PRO A 84 10.56 -1.99 10.16
C PRO A 84 11.14 -1.72 8.78
N ASP A 85 12.33 -1.14 8.72
CA ASP A 85 13.02 -0.80 7.45
C ASP A 85 13.24 -2.01 6.55
N TYR A 86 13.38 -3.18 7.15
CA TYR A 86 13.54 -4.45 6.44
C TYR A 86 12.23 -5.11 6.03
N ALA A 87 11.09 -4.52 6.38
CA ALA A 87 9.78 -5.08 6.04
C ALA A 87 9.53 -4.95 4.55
N HIS A 88 9.68 -6.06 3.84
CA HIS A 88 9.40 -6.14 2.41
C HIS A 88 7.90 -5.92 2.15
N ASN A 89 7.55 -5.02 1.25
CA ASN A 89 6.18 -4.53 1.03
C ASN A 89 5.53 -3.97 2.30
N GLY A 90 6.34 -3.36 3.16
CA GLY A 90 5.88 -2.70 4.37
C GLY A 90 5.39 -1.28 4.12
N ASP A 91 4.63 -1.08 3.05
CA ASP A 91 4.06 0.22 2.66
C ASP A 91 3.17 0.79 3.77
N GLY A 92 3.12 2.10 3.87
CA GLY A 92 2.36 2.77 4.92
C GLY A 92 0.87 2.84 4.63
N LEU A 93 0.52 3.33 3.44
CA LEU A 93 -0.86 3.55 3.03
C LEU A 93 -1.00 3.32 1.53
N ASP A 94 -1.84 2.41 1.13
CA ASP A 94 -2.14 2.07 -0.26
C ASP A 94 -3.58 2.41 -0.60
N ILE A 95 -3.79 3.60 -1.15
CA ILE A 95 -5.11 4.10 -1.54
C ILE A 95 -5.46 3.52 -2.91
N GLU A 96 -6.34 2.52 -2.95
CA GLU A 96 -6.66 1.80 -4.18
C GLU A 96 -8.10 2.01 -4.64
N SER A 97 -8.28 2.56 -5.84
CA SER A 97 -9.60 2.81 -6.45
C SER A 97 -10.55 3.61 -5.52
N CYS A 98 -10.00 4.55 -4.75
CA CYS A 98 -10.75 5.36 -3.79
C CYS A 98 -11.06 6.75 -4.38
N LYS A 99 -12.11 7.38 -3.83
CA LYS A 99 -12.56 8.69 -4.25
C LYS A 99 -12.76 9.63 -3.07
N ASN A 100 -12.39 10.91 -3.25
CA ASN A 100 -12.52 11.96 -2.25
C ASN A 100 -11.75 11.59 -0.96
N VAL A 101 -10.43 11.60 -1.05
CA VAL A 101 -9.54 11.18 0.03
C VAL A 101 -8.74 12.37 0.56
N LEU A 102 -8.70 12.52 1.87
CA LEU A 102 -7.82 13.45 2.57
C LEU A 102 -6.85 12.67 3.46
N VAL A 103 -5.55 12.91 3.27
CA VAL A 103 -4.49 12.42 4.15
C VAL A 103 -3.73 13.62 4.69
N GLU A 104 -3.82 13.86 6.00
CA GLU A 104 -3.18 15.04 6.57
C GLU A 104 -2.56 14.81 7.96
N GLY A 105 -1.53 15.58 8.28
CA GLY A 105 -0.94 15.63 9.62
C GLY A 105 -0.40 14.29 10.12
N SER A 106 -0.13 13.36 9.23
CA SER A 106 0.21 11.98 9.57
C SER A 106 1.70 11.69 9.36
N VAL A 107 2.17 10.64 10.01
CA VAL A 107 3.57 10.22 9.95
C VAL A 107 3.66 8.77 9.48
N PHE A 108 4.50 8.52 8.48
CA PHE A 108 4.76 7.20 7.92
C PHE A 108 6.27 6.90 8.04
N ASP A 109 6.65 6.01 8.96
CA ASP A 109 8.03 5.53 9.16
C ASP A 109 8.09 4.07 8.71
N VAL A 110 8.46 3.85 7.44
CA VAL A 110 8.28 2.57 6.76
C VAL A 110 9.51 2.16 5.94
N GLY A 111 9.59 0.89 5.59
CA GLY A 111 10.71 0.34 4.82
C GLY A 111 10.44 0.22 3.32
N ASP A 112 9.19 0.40 2.88
CA ASP A 112 8.80 0.45 1.47
C ASP A 112 8.12 1.81 1.18
N ASP A 113 7.16 1.92 0.29
CA ASP A 113 6.56 3.22 -0.06
C ASP A 113 5.71 3.81 1.10
N GLY A 114 5.77 5.12 1.30
CA GLY A 114 5.04 5.81 2.38
C GLY A 114 3.54 5.88 2.12
N ILE A 115 3.15 6.60 1.07
CA ILE A 115 1.76 6.78 0.64
C ILE A 115 1.67 6.43 -0.84
N CYS A 116 0.88 5.41 -1.17
CA CYS A 116 0.70 4.92 -2.53
C CYS A 116 -0.68 5.23 -3.09
N ILE A 117 -0.73 5.61 -4.35
CA ILE A 117 -1.94 5.74 -5.14
C ILE A 117 -2.00 4.54 -6.08
N LYS A 118 -3.04 3.74 -5.96
CA LYS A 118 -3.24 2.51 -6.72
C LYS A 118 -4.65 2.45 -7.30
N SER A 119 -4.86 1.62 -8.33
CA SER A 119 -6.18 1.42 -8.96
C SER A 119 -6.29 0.07 -9.67
N GLY A 120 -5.68 -0.94 -9.05
CA GLY A 120 -5.66 -2.29 -9.59
C GLY A 120 -4.54 -2.55 -10.58
N LYS A 121 -4.24 -3.82 -10.78
CA LYS A 121 -3.11 -4.31 -11.58
C LYS A 121 -3.57 -4.87 -12.92
N ASP A 122 -2.90 -4.44 -13.98
CA ASP A 122 -3.01 -5.00 -15.33
C ASP A 122 -4.48 -5.11 -15.81
N LYS A 123 -4.87 -6.26 -16.33
CA LYS A 123 -6.22 -6.50 -16.85
C LYS A 123 -7.31 -6.25 -15.79
N ALA A 124 -7.12 -6.75 -14.57
CA ALA A 124 -8.10 -6.58 -13.49
C ALA A 124 -8.33 -5.10 -13.11
N GLY A 125 -7.27 -4.29 -13.11
CA GLY A 125 -7.39 -2.84 -12.87
C GLY A 125 -8.14 -2.13 -13.99
N ARG A 126 -7.85 -2.46 -15.25
CA ARG A 126 -8.56 -1.88 -16.41
C ARG A 126 -10.03 -2.30 -16.46
N GLU A 127 -10.34 -3.56 -16.18
CA GLU A 127 -11.74 -4.05 -16.16
C GLU A 127 -12.54 -3.48 -15.00
N ARG A 128 -11.89 -3.22 -13.86
CA ARG A 128 -12.52 -2.51 -12.74
C ARG A 128 -12.91 -1.09 -13.11
N ASP A 129 -12.14 -0.43 -13.95
CA ASP A 129 -12.35 0.94 -14.45
C ASP A 129 -12.69 1.95 -13.34
N MET A 130 -12.00 1.82 -12.20
CA MET A 130 -12.16 2.67 -11.03
C MET A 130 -10.84 3.35 -10.69
N PRO A 131 -10.61 4.58 -11.17
CA PRO A 131 -9.41 5.33 -10.80
C PRO A 131 -9.42 5.71 -9.32
N THR A 132 -8.25 5.95 -8.76
CA THR A 132 -8.15 6.72 -7.52
C THR A 132 -8.21 8.20 -7.88
N GLU A 133 -9.17 8.93 -7.33
CA GLU A 133 -9.43 10.31 -7.73
C GLU A 133 -9.79 11.26 -6.57
N ASN A 134 -9.49 12.55 -6.78
CA ASN A 134 -9.76 13.62 -5.83
C ASN A 134 -9.06 13.34 -4.49
N VAL A 135 -7.74 13.23 -4.49
CA VAL A 135 -6.93 12.94 -3.31
C VAL A 135 -6.12 14.17 -2.93
N ILE A 136 -6.21 14.56 -1.68
CA ILE A 136 -5.38 15.61 -1.06
C ILE A 136 -4.47 14.95 -0.03
N ILE A 137 -3.16 15.13 -0.20
CA ILE A 137 -2.11 14.65 0.71
C ILE A 137 -1.35 15.89 1.18
N ARG A 138 -1.49 16.26 2.45
CA ARG A 138 -0.86 17.48 2.95
C ARG A 138 -0.36 17.39 4.38
N ASN A 139 0.67 18.16 4.71
CA ASN A 139 1.21 18.23 6.07
C ASN A 139 1.62 16.85 6.63
N ASN A 140 2.11 15.94 5.79
CA ASN A 140 2.54 14.62 6.22
C ASN A 140 4.07 14.54 6.27
N VAL A 141 4.57 13.63 7.09
CA VAL A 141 5.99 13.31 7.17
C VAL A 141 6.18 11.83 6.80
N VAL A 142 7.08 11.56 5.88
CA VAL A 142 7.49 10.20 5.54
C VAL A 142 8.98 10.03 5.87
N TYR A 143 9.27 9.06 6.73
CA TYR A 143 10.62 8.67 7.07
C TYR A 143 11.02 7.41 6.31
N LYS A 144 12.23 7.41 5.75
CA LYS A 144 12.81 6.27 5.01
C LYS A 144 11.93 5.90 3.81
N GLY A 145 11.86 4.61 3.51
CA GLY A 145 10.99 4.14 2.43
C GLY A 145 11.54 4.39 1.02
N HIS A 146 10.98 3.67 0.06
CA HIS A 146 11.36 3.78 -1.35
C HIS A 146 10.76 5.00 -2.05
N GLY A 147 9.68 5.52 -1.52
CA GLY A 147 9.04 6.74 -2.00
C GLY A 147 8.17 7.41 -0.96
N GLY A 148 8.17 8.74 -0.92
CA GLY A 148 7.30 9.51 -0.03
C GLY A 148 5.85 9.41 -0.46
N VAL A 149 5.54 9.91 -1.66
CA VAL A 149 4.26 9.70 -2.35
C VAL A 149 4.52 9.01 -3.68
N VAL A 150 3.83 7.91 -3.91
CA VAL A 150 4.06 7.02 -5.07
C VAL A 150 2.76 6.79 -5.83
N ILE A 151 2.79 6.96 -7.13
CA ILE A 151 1.70 6.55 -8.02
C ILE A 151 2.15 5.26 -8.70
N GLY A 152 1.43 4.18 -8.42
CA GLY A 152 1.73 2.85 -8.94
C GLY A 152 2.42 1.91 -7.94
N SER A 153 2.92 0.78 -8.43
CA SER A 153 2.83 0.28 -9.83
C SER A 153 1.45 -0.25 -10.24
N GLU A 154 0.61 -0.65 -9.30
CA GLU A 154 -0.74 -1.17 -9.54
C GLU A 154 -1.73 -0.01 -9.72
N MET A 155 -1.69 0.66 -10.89
CA MET A 155 -2.49 1.85 -11.17
C MET A 155 -3.24 1.77 -12.52
N SER A 156 -3.59 0.58 -12.96
CA SER A 156 -4.15 0.33 -14.29
C SER A 156 -5.57 0.87 -14.51
N GLY A 157 -6.31 1.16 -13.43
CA GLY A 157 -7.58 1.87 -13.48
C GLY A 157 -7.44 3.41 -13.53
N GLY A 158 -6.20 3.92 -13.44
CA GLY A 158 -5.91 5.36 -13.52
C GLY A 158 -5.81 6.07 -12.17
N ALA A 159 -5.23 7.27 -12.23
CA ALA A 159 -5.13 8.20 -11.10
C ALA A 159 -5.37 9.62 -11.63
N LYS A 160 -6.21 10.42 -10.96
CA LYS A 160 -6.51 11.78 -11.38
C LYS A 160 -6.84 12.71 -10.21
N ASN A 161 -6.54 13.99 -10.38
CA ASN A 161 -6.77 15.01 -9.34
C ASN A 161 -6.08 14.65 -8.03
N ILE A 162 -4.77 14.38 -8.08
CA ILE A 162 -3.94 14.09 -6.91
C ILE A 162 -3.15 15.34 -6.55
N PHE A 163 -3.35 15.86 -5.36
CA PHE A 163 -2.72 17.08 -4.86
C PHE A 163 -1.82 16.75 -3.67
N VAL A 164 -0.55 17.13 -3.75
CA VAL A 164 0.43 16.92 -2.68
C VAL A 164 1.02 18.27 -2.30
N SER A 165 0.91 18.65 -1.04
CA SER A 165 1.49 19.90 -0.53
C SER A 165 2.00 19.76 0.91
N ASP A 166 2.95 20.60 1.26
CA ASP A 166 3.44 20.75 2.64
C ASP A 166 3.87 19.43 3.30
N CYS A 167 4.39 18.49 2.50
CA CYS A 167 4.88 17.21 2.96
C CYS A 167 6.40 17.21 3.10
N THR A 168 6.91 16.51 4.10
CA THR A 168 8.34 16.36 4.35
C THR A 168 8.76 14.90 4.15
N PHE A 169 9.77 14.68 3.32
CA PHE A 169 10.32 13.36 3.03
C PHE A 169 11.76 13.28 3.54
N LEU A 170 12.01 12.40 4.52
CA LEU A 170 13.29 12.30 5.22
C LEU A 170 13.89 10.90 5.06
N GLY A 171 14.97 10.80 4.31
CA GLY A 171 15.65 9.53 4.06
C GLY A 171 14.91 8.58 3.12
N THR A 172 13.95 9.09 2.36
CA THR A 172 13.30 8.34 1.28
C THR A 172 14.21 8.28 0.04
N ASP A 173 14.20 7.17 -0.71
CA ASP A 173 14.94 7.08 -1.97
C ASP A 173 14.46 8.12 -2.99
N LYS A 174 13.15 8.38 -3.02
CA LYS A 174 12.47 9.38 -3.85
C LYS A 174 11.39 10.10 -3.05
N GLY A 175 11.29 11.43 -3.19
CA GLY A 175 10.19 12.18 -2.58
C GLY A 175 8.86 11.84 -3.24
N ILE A 176 8.77 12.04 -4.55
CA ILE A 176 7.60 11.68 -5.37
C ILE A 176 8.05 10.72 -6.47
N ARG A 177 7.28 9.66 -6.69
CA ARG A 177 7.63 8.62 -7.66
C ARG A 177 6.42 8.17 -8.48
N PHE A 178 6.61 8.03 -9.78
CA PHE A 178 5.65 7.41 -10.70
C PHE A 178 6.20 6.07 -11.16
N LYS A 179 5.49 4.98 -10.87
CA LYS A 179 5.84 3.62 -11.30
C LYS A 179 4.85 3.20 -12.38
N THR A 180 5.18 3.44 -13.63
CA THR A 180 4.32 3.12 -14.77
C THR A 180 5.06 2.33 -15.82
N THR A 181 4.36 1.50 -16.54
CA THR A 181 4.86 0.78 -17.72
C THR A 181 3.77 0.69 -18.77
N ARG A 182 4.18 0.47 -20.03
CA ARG A 182 3.20 0.26 -21.11
C ARG A 182 2.22 -0.87 -20.76
N GLY A 183 0.92 -0.60 -20.80
CA GLY A 183 -0.15 -1.55 -20.49
C GLY A 183 -0.49 -1.70 -19.01
N ARG A 184 0.25 -1.06 -18.11
CA ARG A 184 -0.07 -1.08 -16.68
C ARG A 184 -0.74 0.19 -16.18
N GLY A 185 -0.62 1.27 -16.89
CA GLY A 185 -1.21 2.56 -16.55
C GLY A 185 -0.24 3.72 -16.71
#